data_bfbb38b5530f842f99a95e36c1a69751
#
_entry.id   bfbb38b5530f842f99a95e36c1a69751
#
_cell.length_a   1.000
_cell.length_b   1.000
_cell.length_c   1.000
_cell.angle_alpha   90.00
_cell.angle_beta   90.00
_cell.angle_gamma   90.00
#
_symmetry.space_group_name_H-M   'P 1'
#
loop_
_entity.id
_entity.type
_entity.pdbx_description
1 polymer ?
#
loop_
_entity_poly.entity_id
_entity_poly.type
_entity_poly.pdbx_seq_one_letter_code
_entity_poly.pdbx_strand_id
1 'polypeptide(L)'
;MLPVSRPSTGREELEAIGKVMETGWLGLGSVVFDFENLIKDYLGVKNVIAVNTGTSAIHIALDAFGITAGDEVVVPSMTFAATIQAILATGAVPVFCEVNPDTLNVDVSDIQKLITSKTKAIVPVHYCGKACDMDELLAIAKPMGIKVIEDAAHAFGSSYKGKKIGSFGDAACFSFDPIKNITCGEGGAVTLNDDEIAEKIRRKRILGIDKDTWHRYRNERTWFYEVTDTGFRYHMSNMNAAMGIEQFKKMDKFIARKREITMLYDKEFAGLTGIKILRPEYQETAQFCYILRVENDRDKMMTFLKSKGVGSGVHYIPNHTQPIFKKYADRALPITDKVAEQIITLPLYYDMTNADLELVINSVKEFANGAR
;
A
#
# COMPACT_ATOMS: atom_id res chain seq x y z
N MET A 1 21.67 -9.51 -12.12
CA MET A 1 21.42 -9.03 -10.75
C MET A 1 20.03 -9.47 -10.35
N LEU A 2 19.89 -10.16 -9.22
CA LEU A 2 18.60 -10.57 -8.66
C LEU A 2 17.82 -9.33 -8.20
N PRO A 3 16.60 -9.05 -8.71
CA PRO A 3 15.86 -7.85 -8.33
C PRO A 3 15.24 -7.98 -6.93
N VAL A 4 14.93 -6.83 -6.29
CA VAL A 4 14.26 -6.80 -4.97
C VAL A 4 12.83 -7.32 -5.05
N SER A 5 12.13 -7.05 -6.16
CA SER A 5 10.78 -7.51 -6.44
C SER A 5 10.59 -7.75 -7.93
N ARG A 6 9.65 -8.63 -8.27
CA ARG A 6 9.27 -8.93 -9.65
C ARG A 6 7.81 -9.41 -9.68
N PRO A 7 6.95 -8.86 -10.56
CA PRO A 7 5.61 -9.40 -10.74
C PRO A 7 5.67 -10.79 -11.38
N SER A 8 4.77 -11.68 -10.96
CA SER A 8 4.57 -13.00 -11.59
C SER A 8 3.35 -12.93 -12.47
N THR A 9 3.59 -12.78 -13.77
CA THR A 9 2.54 -12.71 -14.80
C THR A 9 2.74 -13.84 -15.82
N GLY A 10 1.67 -14.24 -16.49
CA GLY A 10 1.72 -15.35 -17.43
C GLY A 10 0.68 -15.24 -18.55
N ARG A 11 0.36 -16.40 -19.09
CA ARG A 11 -0.55 -16.51 -20.22
C ARG A 11 -1.98 -16.13 -19.87
N GLU A 12 -2.42 -16.37 -18.64
CA GLU A 12 -3.77 -16.09 -18.18
C GLU A 12 -4.07 -14.59 -18.21
N GLU A 13 -3.14 -13.75 -17.73
CA GLU A 13 -3.28 -12.29 -17.81
C GLU A 13 -3.28 -11.80 -19.24
N LEU A 14 -2.40 -12.35 -20.10
CA LEU A 14 -2.35 -11.99 -21.52
C LEU A 14 -3.67 -12.33 -22.23
N GLU A 15 -4.23 -13.51 -22.01
CA GLU A 15 -5.50 -13.95 -22.58
C GLU A 15 -6.68 -13.11 -22.06
N ALA A 16 -6.69 -12.76 -20.77
CA ALA A 16 -7.73 -11.92 -20.20
C ALA A 16 -7.74 -10.49 -20.79
N ILE A 17 -6.57 -9.89 -20.95
CA ILE A 17 -6.42 -8.59 -21.63
C ILE A 17 -6.82 -8.70 -23.11
N GLY A 18 -6.43 -9.77 -23.80
CA GLY A 18 -6.81 -10.03 -25.18
C GLY A 18 -8.33 -10.06 -25.38
N LYS A 19 -9.06 -10.75 -24.49
CA LYS A 19 -10.53 -10.76 -24.52
C LYS A 19 -11.14 -9.36 -24.35
N VAL A 20 -10.58 -8.53 -23.50
CA VAL A 20 -11.03 -7.13 -23.36
C VAL A 20 -10.81 -6.35 -24.64
N MET A 21 -9.65 -6.53 -25.30
CA MET A 21 -9.35 -5.86 -26.57
C MET A 21 -10.32 -6.27 -27.68
N GLU A 22 -10.74 -7.54 -27.74
CA GLU A 22 -11.74 -8.04 -28.70
C GLU A 22 -13.11 -7.37 -28.53
N THR A 23 -13.48 -6.96 -27.31
CA THR A 23 -14.75 -6.24 -27.07
C THR A 23 -14.76 -4.81 -27.60
N GLY A 24 -13.58 -4.20 -27.82
CA GLY A 24 -13.42 -2.79 -28.17
C GLY A 24 -13.71 -1.81 -27.01
N TRP A 25 -14.13 -2.30 -25.81
CA TRP A 25 -14.42 -1.45 -24.65
C TRP A 25 -13.27 -1.49 -23.63
N LEU A 26 -12.28 -0.62 -23.80
CA LEU A 26 -11.03 -0.65 -23.03
C LEU A 26 -11.09 0.12 -21.70
N GLY A 27 -11.94 1.14 -21.60
CA GLY A 27 -12.09 2.01 -20.43
C GLY A 27 -12.89 1.37 -19.30
N LEU A 28 -13.40 2.22 -18.40
CA LEU A 28 -14.27 1.77 -17.29
C LEU A 28 -15.51 1.04 -17.85
N GLY A 29 -15.75 -0.17 -17.38
CA GLY A 29 -16.86 -1.01 -17.79
C GLY A 29 -17.09 -2.22 -16.89
N SER A 30 -17.77 -3.24 -17.43
CA SER A 30 -18.20 -4.42 -16.66
C SER A 30 -17.05 -5.15 -15.97
N VAL A 31 -15.88 -5.27 -16.63
CA VAL A 31 -14.73 -5.98 -16.04
C VAL A 31 -14.19 -5.27 -14.80
N VAL A 32 -14.25 -3.93 -14.76
CA VAL A 32 -13.90 -3.18 -13.54
C VAL A 32 -14.89 -3.49 -12.42
N PHE A 33 -16.19 -3.55 -12.72
CA PHE A 33 -17.21 -3.89 -11.72
C PHE A 33 -17.08 -5.33 -11.23
N ASP A 34 -16.71 -6.28 -12.10
CA ASP A 34 -16.40 -7.66 -11.71
C ASP A 34 -15.21 -7.71 -10.75
N PHE A 35 -14.16 -6.93 -11.00
CA PHE A 35 -13.01 -6.83 -10.11
C PHE A 35 -13.37 -6.18 -8.77
N GLU A 36 -14.17 -5.10 -8.77
CA GLU A 36 -14.70 -4.48 -7.55
C GLU A 36 -15.51 -5.47 -6.70
N ASN A 37 -16.39 -6.25 -7.34
CA ASN A 37 -17.20 -7.27 -6.65
C ASN A 37 -16.33 -8.39 -6.05
N LEU A 38 -15.30 -8.84 -6.77
CA LEU A 38 -14.37 -9.85 -6.30
C LEU A 38 -13.64 -9.39 -5.02
N ILE A 39 -13.15 -8.15 -5.00
CA ILE A 39 -12.52 -7.55 -3.82
C ILE A 39 -13.53 -7.37 -2.69
N LYS A 40 -14.74 -6.90 -3.00
CA LYS A 40 -15.83 -6.70 -2.04
C LYS A 40 -16.15 -7.99 -1.29
N ASP A 41 -16.36 -9.08 -2.01
CA ASP A 41 -16.70 -10.39 -1.44
C ASP A 41 -15.53 -10.94 -0.60
N TYR A 42 -14.29 -10.75 -1.07
CA TYR A 42 -13.10 -11.20 -0.35
C TYR A 42 -12.87 -10.47 0.97
N LEU A 43 -13.12 -9.16 1.01
CA LEU A 43 -12.90 -8.32 2.20
C LEU A 43 -14.12 -8.28 3.13
N GLY A 44 -15.32 -8.65 2.65
CA GLY A 44 -16.57 -8.55 3.39
C GLY A 44 -16.97 -7.10 3.67
N VAL A 45 -16.72 -6.18 2.75
CA VAL A 45 -17.07 -4.76 2.83
C VAL A 45 -18.28 -4.44 1.95
N LYS A 46 -18.96 -3.31 2.20
CA LYS A 46 -20.12 -2.93 1.38
C LYS A 46 -19.73 -2.36 0.02
N ASN A 47 -18.66 -1.58 -0.03
CA ASN A 47 -18.28 -0.83 -1.21
C ASN A 47 -16.80 -1.02 -1.54
N VAL A 48 -16.52 -1.19 -2.82
CA VAL A 48 -15.18 -1.13 -3.43
C VAL A 48 -15.26 -0.24 -4.65
N ILE A 49 -14.34 0.68 -4.78
CA ILE A 49 -14.23 1.58 -5.93
C ILE A 49 -12.81 1.48 -6.50
N ALA A 50 -12.68 0.84 -7.64
CA ALA A 50 -11.40 0.70 -8.33
C ALA A 50 -10.98 2.02 -8.98
N VAL A 51 -9.72 2.36 -8.82
CA VAL A 51 -9.08 3.57 -9.36
C VAL A 51 -7.76 3.23 -10.04
N ASN A 52 -7.18 4.18 -10.74
CA ASN A 52 -6.02 3.94 -11.60
C ASN A 52 -4.68 3.77 -10.86
N THR A 53 -4.57 4.19 -9.58
CA THR A 53 -3.36 4.01 -8.76
C THR A 53 -3.69 3.98 -7.26
N GLY A 54 -2.78 3.47 -6.43
CA GLY A 54 -2.90 3.60 -4.97
C GLY A 54 -2.86 5.05 -4.50
N THR A 55 -2.08 5.92 -5.16
CA THR A 55 -2.01 7.35 -4.86
C THR A 55 -3.38 8.02 -5.05
N SER A 56 -4.05 7.74 -6.15
CA SER A 56 -5.40 8.27 -6.40
C SER A 56 -6.44 7.70 -5.45
N ALA A 57 -6.25 6.46 -4.95
CA ALA A 57 -7.11 5.89 -3.91
C ALA A 57 -7.04 6.70 -2.61
N ILE A 58 -5.83 7.01 -2.13
CA ILE A 58 -5.64 7.81 -0.91
C ILE A 58 -6.19 9.23 -1.11
N HIS A 59 -5.84 9.87 -2.21
CA HIS A 59 -6.27 11.24 -2.50
C HIS A 59 -7.79 11.37 -2.57
N ILE A 60 -8.46 10.52 -3.38
CA ILE A 60 -9.91 10.60 -3.56
C ILE A 60 -10.68 10.22 -2.29
N ALA A 61 -10.13 9.31 -1.46
CA ALA A 61 -10.72 8.99 -0.16
C ALA A 61 -10.67 10.22 0.77
N LEU A 62 -9.50 10.84 0.96
CA LEU A 62 -9.35 12.04 1.76
C LEU A 62 -10.27 13.18 1.28
N ASP A 63 -10.29 13.44 -0.03
CA ASP A 63 -11.15 14.47 -0.63
C ASP A 63 -12.65 14.17 -0.43
N ALA A 64 -13.06 12.90 -0.58
CA ALA A 64 -14.45 12.51 -0.38
C ALA A 64 -14.93 12.67 1.08
N PHE A 65 -14.05 12.45 2.05
CA PHE A 65 -14.31 12.73 3.47
C PHE A 65 -14.23 14.21 3.82
N GLY A 66 -13.96 15.10 2.85
CA GLY A 66 -13.96 16.55 3.03
C GLY A 66 -12.68 17.10 3.66
N ILE A 67 -11.58 16.34 3.62
CA ILE A 67 -10.26 16.81 4.06
C ILE A 67 -9.77 17.86 3.06
N THR A 68 -9.40 19.03 3.58
CA THR A 68 -9.14 20.24 2.76
C THR A 68 -8.05 21.13 3.36
N ALA A 69 -7.82 22.28 2.73
CA ALA A 69 -6.84 23.26 3.20
C ALA A 69 -7.15 23.74 4.64
N GLY A 70 -6.13 23.71 5.49
CA GLY A 70 -6.22 24.07 6.91
C GLY A 70 -6.42 22.88 7.85
N ASP A 71 -6.81 21.72 7.31
CA ASP A 71 -6.89 20.47 8.07
C ASP A 71 -5.50 19.84 8.27
N GLU A 72 -5.34 19.11 9.35
CA GLU A 72 -4.15 18.32 9.66
C GLU A 72 -4.45 16.83 9.49
N VAL A 73 -3.50 16.12 8.87
CA VAL A 73 -3.55 14.67 8.68
C VAL A 73 -2.31 14.04 9.33
N VAL A 74 -2.52 13.25 10.38
CA VAL A 74 -1.41 12.55 11.05
C VAL A 74 -1.02 11.32 10.20
N VAL A 75 0.28 11.18 9.93
CA VAL A 75 0.82 10.16 9.02
C VAL A 75 2.25 9.79 9.40
N PRO A 76 2.70 8.51 9.28
CA PRO A 76 4.09 8.17 9.52
C PRO A 76 4.98 8.81 8.46
N SER A 77 6.13 9.33 8.88
CA SER A 77 7.11 9.86 7.93
C SER A 77 7.75 8.75 7.08
N MET A 78 7.87 7.53 7.61
CA MET A 78 8.45 6.38 6.92
C MET A 78 7.39 5.66 6.09
N THR A 79 7.00 6.26 4.98
CA THR A 79 6.10 5.72 3.97
C THR A 79 6.58 6.12 2.58
N PHE A 80 5.96 5.55 1.53
CA PHE A 80 6.20 6.02 0.16
C PHE A 80 5.67 7.45 -0.01
N ALA A 81 6.37 8.26 -0.79
CA ALA A 81 6.02 9.66 -0.99
C ALA A 81 4.58 9.90 -1.49
N ALA A 82 3.95 8.88 -2.09
CA ALA A 82 2.58 8.92 -2.57
C ALA A 82 1.57 9.26 -1.47
N THR A 83 1.74 8.72 -0.25
CA THR A 83 0.86 9.00 0.88
C THR A 83 0.88 10.49 1.23
N ILE A 84 2.07 11.08 1.30
CA ILE A 84 2.23 12.51 1.62
C ILE A 84 1.73 13.39 0.48
N GLN A 85 2.03 13.02 -0.77
CA GLN A 85 1.55 13.76 -1.95
C GLN A 85 0.02 13.75 -2.04
N ALA A 86 -0.63 12.62 -1.70
CA ALA A 86 -2.08 12.52 -1.67
C ALA A 86 -2.71 13.45 -0.62
N ILE A 87 -2.11 13.56 0.56
CA ILE A 87 -2.53 14.53 1.60
C ILE A 87 -2.37 15.96 1.08
N LEU A 88 -1.20 16.29 0.55
CA LEU A 88 -0.93 17.65 0.04
C LEU A 88 -1.84 18.02 -1.13
N ALA A 89 -2.26 17.07 -1.96
CA ALA A 89 -3.16 17.30 -3.08
C ALA A 89 -4.57 17.76 -2.63
N THR A 90 -4.99 17.45 -1.41
CA THR A 90 -6.23 18.03 -0.82
C THR A 90 -6.04 19.44 -0.27
N GLY A 91 -4.81 19.92 -0.17
CA GLY A 91 -4.45 21.17 0.52
C GLY A 91 -4.22 21.02 2.02
N ALA A 92 -4.44 19.84 2.59
CA ALA A 92 -4.21 19.57 4.01
C ALA A 92 -2.72 19.50 4.36
N VAL A 93 -2.42 19.61 5.64
CA VAL A 93 -1.07 19.61 6.19
C VAL A 93 -0.75 18.22 6.75
N PRO A 94 0.30 17.53 6.26
CA PRO A 94 0.77 16.28 6.88
C PRO A 94 1.45 16.59 8.21
N VAL A 95 1.05 15.90 9.28
CA VAL A 95 1.68 15.94 10.60
C VAL A 95 2.41 14.62 10.80
N PHE A 96 3.73 14.66 10.80
CA PHE A 96 4.56 13.45 10.85
C PHE A 96 4.62 12.86 12.25
N CYS A 97 4.30 11.57 12.37
CA CYS A 97 4.47 10.79 13.59
C CYS A 97 5.65 9.81 13.51
N GLU A 98 6.09 9.37 14.70
CA GLU A 98 7.09 8.32 14.85
C GLU A 98 6.55 6.95 14.42
N VAL A 99 7.48 6.04 14.15
CA VAL A 99 7.18 4.62 13.99
C VAL A 99 7.58 3.83 15.23
N ASN A 100 6.89 2.74 15.47
CA ASN A 100 7.32 1.75 16.45
C ASN A 100 8.59 1.04 15.93
N PRO A 101 9.69 1.01 16.71
CA PRO A 101 10.97 0.51 16.23
C PRO A 101 11.01 -1.01 15.98
N ASP A 102 10.05 -1.78 16.46
CA ASP A 102 9.99 -3.24 16.31
C ASP A 102 9.08 -3.68 15.18
N THR A 103 8.07 -2.89 14.85
CA THR A 103 7.10 -3.21 13.79
C THR A 103 7.24 -2.35 12.55
N LEU A 104 7.82 -1.16 12.69
CA LEU A 104 7.91 -0.07 11.71
C LEU A 104 6.54 0.51 11.29
N ASN A 105 5.46 0.07 11.91
CA ASN A 105 4.15 0.69 11.84
C ASN A 105 4.10 1.96 12.67
N VAL A 106 3.05 2.76 12.54
CA VAL A 106 2.84 3.97 13.33
C VAL A 106 2.93 3.69 14.83
N ASP A 107 3.55 4.60 15.58
CA ASP A 107 3.48 4.61 17.05
C ASP A 107 2.20 5.32 17.47
N VAL A 108 1.21 4.54 17.95
CA VAL A 108 -0.09 5.06 18.37
C VAL A 108 0.03 6.03 19.55
N SER A 109 0.99 5.78 20.45
CA SER A 109 1.24 6.68 21.59
C SER A 109 1.77 8.05 21.15
N ASP A 110 2.51 8.11 20.05
CA ASP A 110 2.97 9.36 19.47
C ASP A 110 1.84 10.08 18.71
N ILE A 111 1.02 9.35 17.97
CA ILE A 111 -0.17 9.92 17.31
C ILE A 111 -1.05 10.69 18.30
N GLN A 112 -1.32 10.10 19.48
CA GLN A 112 -2.17 10.72 20.49
C GLN A 112 -1.66 12.09 20.93
N LYS A 113 -0.34 12.31 20.98
CA LYS A 113 0.29 13.58 21.37
C LYS A 113 0.18 14.66 20.28
N LEU A 114 -0.05 14.23 19.01
CA LEU A 114 -0.07 15.11 17.83
C LEU A 114 -1.46 15.62 17.49
N ILE A 115 -2.50 15.06 18.10
CA ILE A 115 -3.88 15.43 17.81
C ILE A 115 -4.17 16.87 18.30
N THR A 116 -4.66 17.69 17.38
CA THR A 116 -5.12 19.06 17.63
C THR A 116 -6.58 19.21 17.23
N SER A 117 -7.17 20.40 17.41
CA SER A 117 -8.51 20.72 16.91
C SER A 117 -8.60 20.75 15.36
N LYS A 118 -7.46 20.83 14.67
CA LYS A 118 -7.35 20.80 13.20
C LYS A 118 -7.18 19.39 12.66
N THR A 119 -6.85 18.41 13.49
CA THR A 119 -6.68 17.02 13.06
C THR A 119 -8.01 16.46 12.60
N LYS A 120 -8.12 16.09 11.32
CA LYS A 120 -9.33 15.56 10.69
C LYS A 120 -9.18 14.11 10.26
N ALA A 121 -7.95 13.67 9.98
CA ALA A 121 -7.68 12.29 9.62
C ALA A 121 -6.36 11.78 10.19
N ILE A 122 -6.28 10.46 10.33
CA ILE A 122 -5.06 9.68 10.55
C ILE A 122 -4.94 8.75 9.34
N VAL A 123 -3.75 8.70 8.73
CA VAL A 123 -3.44 7.77 7.64
C VAL A 123 -2.36 6.77 8.14
N PRO A 124 -2.77 5.68 8.84
CA PRO A 124 -1.84 4.63 9.19
C PRO A 124 -1.40 3.88 7.94
N VAL A 125 -0.12 3.48 7.90
CA VAL A 125 0.44 2.69 6.81
C VAL A 125 0.74 1.28 7.32
N HIS A 126 0.12 0.26 6.73
CA HIS A 126 0.36 -1.15 7.07
C HIS A 126 1.70 -1.60 6.46
N TYR A 127 2.79 -1.25 7.14
CA TYR A 127 4.14 -1.36 6.62
C TYR A 127 4.51 -2.81 6.28
N CYS A 128 5.00 -3.03 5.05
CA CYS A 128 5.38 -4.34 4.50
C CYS A 128 4.31 -5.43 4.58
N GLY A 129 3.04 -5.05 4.72
CA GLY A 129 1.92 -5.97 4.86
C GLY A 129 1.52 -6.27 6.31
N LYS A 130 2.33 -5.86 7.29
CA LYS A 130 1.98 -6.03 8.71
C LYS A 130 0.93 -4.99 9.11
N ALA A 131 -0.18 -5.47 9.69
CA ALA A 131 -1.24 -4.60 10.18
C ALA A 131 -0.74 -3.65 11.27
N CYS A 132 -1.19 -2.38 11.24
CA CYS A 132 -1.13 -1.49 12.39
C CYS A 132 -2.05 -2.00 13.52
N ASP A 133 -1.87 -1.53 14.75
CA ASP A 133 -2.81 -1.80 15.83
C ASP A 133 -4.09 -0.99 15.62
N MET A 134 -5.03 -1.60 14.87
CA MET A 134 -6.25 -0.92 14.47
C MET A 134 -7.21 -0.69 15.64
N ASP A 135 -7.21 -1.57 16.65
CA ASP A 135 -8.07 -1.40 17.83
C ASP A 135 -7.67 -0.14 18.61
N GLU A 136 -6.37 0.02 18.83
CA GLU A 136 -5.82 1.18 19.57
C GLU A 136 -6.01 2.47 18.80
N LEU A 137 -5.74 2.46 17.47
CA LEU A 137 -5.96 3.61 16.60
C LEU A 137 -7.43 4.06 16.57
N LEU A 138 -8.35 3.10 16.42
CA LEU A 138 -9.78 3.41 16.37
C LEU A 138 -10.32 3.86 17.73
N ALA A 139 -9.77 3.35 18.85
CA ALA A 139 -10.14 3.80 20.18
C ALA A 139 -9.79 5.28 20.43
N ILE A 140 -8.73 5.79 19.79
CA ILE A 140 -8.34 7.20 19.87
C ILE A 140 -9.16 8.04 18.87
N ALA A 141 -9.29 7.61 17.63
CA ALA A 141 -9.85 8.42 16.55
C ALA A 141 -11.37 8.61 16.65
N LYS A 142 -12.12 7.53 16.92
CA LYS A 142 -13.59 7.53 16.93
C LYS A 142 -14.22 8.53 17.90
N PRO A 143 -13.81 8.62 19.18
CA PRO A 143 -14.41 9.56 20.14
C PRO A 143 -14.21 11.03 19.75
N MET A 144 -13.17 11.30 18.95
CA MET A 144 -12.80 12.65 18.49
C MET A 144 -13.36 12.99 17.11
N GLY A 145 -14.08 12.06 16.47
CA GLY A 145 -14.60 12.24 15.11
C GLY A 145 -13.51 12.30 14.01
N ILE A 146 -12.29 11.86 14.33
CA ILE A 146 -11.16 11.83 13.41
C ILE A 146 -11.31 10.62 12.48
N LYS A 147 -11.14 10.83 11.17
CA LYS A 147 -11.23 9.77 10.17
C LYS A 147 -9.97 8.91 10.12
N VAL A 148 -10.13 7.61 10.03
CA VAL A 148 -9.02 6.67 9.84
C VAL A 148 -9.07 6.14 8.40
N ILE A 149 -8.11 6.58 7.58
CA ILE A 149 -7.96 6.19 6.17
C ILE A 149 -6.73 5.30 6.06
N GLU A 150 -6.94 3.98 6.00
CA GLU A 150 -5.84 3.01 5.95
C GLU A 150 -5.06 3.13 4.62
N ASP A 151 -3.77 3.44 4.67
CA ASP A 151 -2.87 3.17 3.54
C ASP A 151 -2.50 1.68 3.59
N ALA A 152 -3.27 0.89 2.88
CA ALA A 152 -3.15 -0.55 2.76
C ALA A 152 -2.41 -0.98 1.48
N ALA A 153 -1.62 -0.06 0.86
CA ALA A 153 -0.91 -0.32 -0.39
C ALA A 153 0.05 -1.52 -0.34
N HIS A 154 0.46 -1.96 0.86
CA HIS A 154 1.30 -3.14 1.08
C HIS A 154 0.54 -4.34 1.64
N ALA A 155 -0.75 -4.20 1.98
CA ALA A 155 -1.43 -5.14 2.87
C ALA A 155 -2.61 -5.89 2.22
N PHE A 156 -2.74 -5.87 0.88
CA PHE A 156 -3.77 -6.67 0.22
C PHE A 156 -3.53 -8.16 0.48
N GLY A 157 -4.49 -8.82 1.11
CA GLY A 157 -4.37 -10.20 1.58
C GLY A 157 -4.06 -10.35 3.07
N SER A 158 -3.59 -9.31 3.75
CA SER A 158 -3.31 -9.33 5.20
C SER A 158 -4.58 -9.30 6.04
N SER A 159 -4.43 -9.72 7.30
CA SER A 159 -5.48 -9.70 8.32
C SER A 159 -4.96 -9.06 9.60
N TYR A 160 -5.89 -8.62 10.46
CA TYR A 160 -5.65 -8.21 11.82
C TYR A 160 -6.68 -8.87 12.72
N LYS A 161 -6.23 -9.70 13.67
CA LYS A 161 -7.10 -10.50 14.57
C LYS A 161 -8.17 -11.30 13.78
N GLY A 162 -7.73 -11.94 12.69
CA GLY A 162 -8.58 -12.79 11.84
C GLY A 162 -9.50 -12.05 10.85
N LYS A 163 -9.57 -10.72 10.88
CA LYS A 163 -10.37 -9.90 9.96
C LYS A 163 -9.47 -9.24 8.91
N LYS A 164 -9.90 -9.21 7.65
CA LYS A 164 -9.10 -8.67 6.55
C LYS A 164 -8.83 -7.18 6.71
N ILE A 165 -7.56 -6.76 6.44
CA ILE A 165 -7.21 -5.35 6.26
C ILE A 165 -8.01 -4.79 5.10
N GLY A 166 -8.48 -3.56 5.25
CA GLY A 166 -9.42 -2.92 4.31
C GLY A 166 -10.85 -2.85 4.81
N SER A 167 -11.11 -3.32 6.03
CA SER A 167 -12.45 -3.37 6.63
C SER A 167 -12.54 -2.72 8.02
N PHE A 168 -11.50 -2.01 8.48
CA PHE A 168 -11.40 -1.47 9.85
C PHE A 168 -11.69 0.02 9.93
N GLY A 169 -10.96 0.84 9.17
CA GLY A 169 -11.08 2.29 9.17
C GLY A 169 -12.38 2.80 8.55
N ASP A 170 -12.46 4.12 8.41
CA ASP A 170 -13.53 4.77 7.63
C ASP A 170 -13.41 4.44 6.15
N ALA A 171 -12.17 4.31 5.64
CA ALA A 171 -11.84 3.75 4.34
C ALA A 171 -10.46 3.08 4.38
N ALA A 172 -10.18 2.21 3.39
CA ALA A 172 -8.85 1.71 3.13
C ALA A 172 -8.50 1.84 1.64
N CYS A 173 -7.22 2.10 1.38
CA CYS A 173 -6.68 2.40 0.07
C CYS A 173 -5.63 1.37 -0.33
N PHE A 174 -5.92 0.59 -1.36
CA PHE A 174 -5.03 -0.43 -1.90
C PHE A 174 -4.28 0.04 -3.14
N SER A 175 -3.13 -0.56 -3.38
CA SER A 175 -2.35 -0.40 -4.61
C SER A 175 -2.21 -1.75 -5.31
N PHE A 176 -2.34 -1.73 -6.63
CA PHE A 176 -2.11 -2.84 -7.54
C PHE A 176 -1.03 -2.50 -8.57
N ASP A 177 -0.02 -1.74 -8.12
CA ASP A 177 1.23 -1.44 -8.83
C ASP A 177 1.99 -2.74 -9.18
N PRO A 178 2.90 -2.74 -10.18
CA PRO A 178 3.61 -3.95 -10.62
C PRO A 178 4.27 -4.79 -9.52
N ILE A 179 4.78 -4.17 -8.46
CA ILE A 179 5.50 -4.88 -7.40
C ILE A 179 4.63 -5.32 -6.22
N LYS A 180 3.32 -5.03 -6.20
CA LYS A 180 2.42 -5.33 -5.08
C LYS A 180 2.08 -6.83 -4.99
N ASN A 181 1.30 -7.21 -3.98
CA ASN A 181 0.94 -8.61 -3.73
C ASN A 181 0.18 -9.25 -4.88
N ILE A 182 -0.66 -8.46 -5.55
CA ILE A 182 -1.22 -8.70 -6.88
C ILE A 182 -1.07 -7.43 -7.70
N THR A 183 -1.03 -7.55 -9.02
CA THR A 183 -0.86 -6.39 -9.90
C THR A 183 -1.95 -6.28 -10.96
N CYS A 184 -2.30 -5.03 -11.30
CA CYS A 184 -3.08 -4.66 -12.48
C CYS A 184 -2.23 -3.99 -13.57
N GLY A 185 -0.87 -4.07 -13.48
CA GLY A 185 0.06 -3.20 -14.19
C GLY A 185 0.14 -1.82 -13.52
N GLU A 186 -0.97 -1.12 -13.44
CA GLU A 186 -1.25 0.02 -12.56
C GLU A 186 -2.68 -0.11 -12.05
N GLY A 187 -2.91 0.27 -10.80
CA GLY A 187 -4.24 0.20 -10.19
C GLY A 187 -4.26 0.53 -8.71
N GLY A 188 -5.46 0.72 -8.21
CA GLY A 188 -5.77 0.88 -6.80
C GLY A 188 -7.25 0.64 -6.53
N ALA A 189 -7.63 0.62 -5.28
CA ALA A 189 -9.02 0.57 -4.86
C ALA A 189 -9.22 1.30 -3.53
N VAL A 190 -10.39 1.92 -3.38
CA VAL A 190 -10.90 2.40 -2.08
C VAL A 190 -11.96 1.43 -1.61
N THR A 191 -11.89 1.01 -0.36
CA THR A 191 -12.87 0.14 0.29
C THR A 191 -13.46 0.84 1.50
N LEU A 192 -14.78 0.75 1.69
CA LEU A 192 -15.49 1.39 2.80
C LEU A 192 -16.90 0.82 2.99
N ASN A 193 -17.52 1.15 4.13
CA ASN A 193 -18.89 0.71 4.45
C ASN A 193 -19.92 1.84 4.43
N ASP A 194 -19.52 3.08 4.18
CA ASP A 194 -20.39 4.24 4.04
C ASP A 194 -20.85 4.39 2.59
N ASP A 195 -22.15 4.22 2.35
CA ASP A 195 -22.72 4.22 1.00
C ASP A 195 -22.74 5.64 0.38
N GLU A 196 -22.90 6.69 1.20
CA GLU A 196 -22.92 8.08 0.73
C GLU A 196 -21.53 8.51 0.25
N ILE A 197 -20.50 8.23 1.05
CA ILE A 197 -19.10 8.51 0.67
C ILE A 197 -18.69 7.66 -0.53
N ALA A 198 -19.15 6.40 -0.60
CA ALA A 198 -18.87 5.54 -1.76
C ALA A 198 -19.41 6.13 -3.07
N GLU A 199 -20.66 6.62 -3.07
CA GLU A 199 -21.25 7.28 -4.23
C GLU A 199 -20.52 8.58 -4.60
N LYS A 200 -20.07 9.34 -3.60
CA LYS A 200 -19.25 10.52 -3.83
C LYS A 200 -17.93 10.16 -4.52
N ILE A 201 -17.24 9.10 -4.07
CA ILE A 201 -16.01 8.60 -4.69
C ILE A 201 -16.28 8.11 -6.12
N ARG A 202 -17.38 7.38 -6.38
CA ARG A 202 -17.74 6.92 -7.73
C ARG A 202 -17.92 8.08 -8.70
N ARG A 203 -18.58 9.16 -8.30
CA ARG A 203 -18.71 10.37 -9.15
C ARG A 203 -17.36 11.07 -9.32
N LYS A 204 -16.63 11.28 -8.21
CA LYS A 204 -15.35 12.00 -8.25
C LYS A 204 -14.29 11.31 -9.11
N ARG A 205 -14.25 9.96 -9.17
CA ARG A 205 -13.29 9.23 -10.02
C ARG A 205 -13.48 9.43 -11.53
N ILE A 206 -14.64 9.99 -11.94
CA ILE A 206 -14.99 10.29 -13.34
C ILE A 206 -15.39 11.76 -13.51
N LEU A 207 -14.64 12.69 -12.96
CA LEU A 207 -14.80 14.14 -13.13
C LEU A 207 -16.05 14.74 -12.49
N GLY A 208 -16.61 14.12 -11.44
CA GLY A 208 -17.83 14.60 -10.78
C GLY A 208 -19.11 14.42 -11.61
N ILE A 209 -19.05 13.56 -12.63
CA ILE A 209 -20.19 13.26 -13.50
C ILE A 209 -21.18 12.34 -12.76
N ASP A 210 -22.48 12.67 -12.83
CA ASP A 210 -23.55 11.95 -12.14
C ASP A 210 -23.76 10.50 -12.63
N LYS A 211 -23.44 10.22 -13.90
CA LYS A 211 -23.55 8.89 -14.54
C LYS A 211 -22.29 8.58 -15.32
N ASP A 212 -21.70 7.42 -15.09
CA ASP A 212 -20.57 6.97 -15.89
C ASP A 212 -20.97 6.66 -17.35
N THR A 213 -19.96 6.61 -18.23
CA THR A 213 -20.16 6.38 -19.65
C THR A 213 -20.84 5.03 -19.94
N TRP A 214 -20.57 3.99 -19.13
CA TRP A 214 -21.18 2.67 -19.30
C TRP A 214 -22.68 2.68 -19.04
N HIS A 215 -23.14 3.35 -17.99
CA HIS A 215 -24.57 3.51 -17.68
C HIS A 215 -25.27 4.43 -18.70
N ARG A 216 -24.57 5.44 -19.23
CA ARG A 216 -25.13 6.34 -20.26
C ARG A 216 -25.52 5.61 -21.55
N TYR A 217 -24.69 4.65 -22.02
CA TYR A 217 -25.00 3.86 -23.22
C TYR A 217 -26.21 2.94 -23.09
N ARG A 218 -26.72 2.73 -21.89
CA ARG A 218 -27.93 1.95 -21.62
C ARG A 218 -29.22 2.78 -21.49
N ASN A 219 -29.13 4.12 -21.51
CA ASN A 219 -30.22 5.05 -21.33
C ASN A 219 -30.62 5.72 -22.66
N GLU A 220 -31.89 6.16 -22.79
CA GLU A 220 -32.43 6.83 -23.97
C GLU A 220 -31.72 8.16 -24.35
N ARG A 221 -31.06 8.84 -23.37
CA ARG A 221 -30.29 10.08 -23.57
C ARG A 221 -28.80 9.83 -23.33
N THR A 222 -28.15 9.16 -24.22
CA THR A 222 -26.73 8.74 -24.09
C THR A 222 -25.72 9.89 -24.05
N TRP A 223 -26.07 11.06 -24.58
CA TRP A 223 -25.21 12.24 -24.65
C TRP A 223 -25.30 13.17 -23.44
N PHE A 224 -26.40 13.11 -22.67
CA PHE A 224 -26.64 14.02 -21.55
C PHE A 224 -25.98 13.51 -20.25
N TYR A 225 -25.28 14.41 -19.59
CA TYR A 225 -24.70 14.22 -18.26
C TYR A 225 -24.66 15.55 -17.50
N GLU A 226 -24.64 15.49 -16.20
CA GLU A 226 -24.42 16.63 -15.33
C GLU A 226 -23.11 16.47 -14.57
N VAL A 227 -22.38 17.59 -14.38
CA VAL A 227 -21.22 17.66 -13.51
C VAL A 227 -21.70 18.23 -12.19
N THR A 228 -21.80 17.40 -11.17
CA THR A 228 -22.43 17.74 -9.88
C THR A 228 -21.41 18.02 -8.76
N ASP A 229 -20.13 17.74 -9.00
CA ASP A 229 -19.03 17.96 -8.07
C ASP A 229 -17.70 18.16 -8.83
N THR A 230 -16.68 18.70 -8.15
CA THR A 230 -15.32 18.60 -8.65
C THR A 230 -14.84 17.16 -8.56
N GLY A 231 -14.10 16.69 -9.56
CA GLY A 231 -13.63 15.32 -9.59
C GLY A 231 -12.36 15.12 -10.42
N PHE A 232 -11.94 13.88 -10.51
CA PHE A 232 -10.65 13.49 -11.08
C PHE A 232 -10.85 12.44 -12.17
N ARG A 233 -9.86 12.29 -13.05
CA ARG A 233 -9.86 11.19 -14.03
C ARG A 233 -9.08 10.00 -13.50
N TYR A 234 -9.62 9.36 -12.47
CA TYR A 234 -8.96 8.30 -11.69
C TYR A 234 -9.54 6.90 -11.94
N HIS A 235 -10.48 6.72 -12.84
CA HIS A 235 -11.07 5.41 -13.07
C HIS A 235 -10.05 4.40 -13.64
N MET A 236 -10.19 3.15 -13.20
CA MET A 236 -9.45 2.01 -13.74
C MET A 236 -9.98 1.63 -15.13
N SER A 237 -9.13 1.08 -15.99
CA SER A 237 -9.54 0.50 -17.28
C SER A 237 -9.95 -0.97 -17.13
N ASN A 238 -10.78 -1.46 -18.07
CA ASN A 238 -11.11 -2.87 -18.15
C ASN A 238 -9.87 -3.76 -18.38
N MET A 239 -8.84 -3.26 -19.07
CA MET A 239 -7.60 -4.01 -19.29
C MET A 239 -6.85 -4.26 -17.99
N ASN A 240 -6.69 -3.20 -17.17
CA ASN A 240 -6.07 -3.33 -15.86
C ASN A 240 -6.87 -4.24 -14.92
N ALA A 241 -8.21 -4.10 -14.92
CA ALA A 241 -9.09 -4.94 -14.12
C ALA A 241 -9.03 -6.41 -14.54
N ALA A 242 -9.00 -6.71 -15.83
CA ALA A 242 -8.88 -8.09 -16.33
C ALA A 242 -7.58 -8.76 -15.84
N MET A 243 -6.45 -8.03 -15.89
CA MET A 243 -5.19 -8.49 -15.31
C MET A 243 -5.34 -8.74 -13.79
N GLY A 244 -5.94 -7.80 -13.06
CA GLY A 244 -6.18 -7.89 -11.63
C GLY A 244 -7.03 -9.09 -11.23
N ILE A 245 -8.05 -9.46 -12.02
CA ILE A 245 -8.89 -10.64 -11.79
C ILE A 245 -8.05 -11.92 -11.88
N GLU A 246 -7.20 -12.08 -12.88
CA GLU A 246 -6.34 -13.26 -13.00
C GLU A 246 -5.27 -13.32 -11.91
N GLN A 247 -4.70 -12.19 -11.55
CA GLN A 247 -3.77 -12.08 -10.43
C GLN A 247 -4.43 -12.44 -9.09
N PHE A 248 -5.68 -12.00 -8.88
CA PHE A 248 -6.45 -12.33 -7.69
C PHE A 248 -6.64 -13.85 -7.51
N LYS A 249 -6.92 -14.57 -8.58
CA LYS A 249 -7.05 -16.05 -8.57
C LYS A 249 -5.77 -16.76 -8.11
N LYS A 250 -4.61 -16.12 -8.27
CA LYS A 250 -3.28 -16.64 -7.89
C LYS A 250 -2.81 -16.14 -6.52
N MET A 251 -3.52 -15.20 -5.90
CA MET A 251 -3.08 -14.45 -4.73
C MET A 251 -2.66 -15.34 -3.55
N ASP A 252 -3.48 -16.33 -3.19
CA ASP A 252 -3.20 -17.21 -2.05
C ASP A 252 -1.88 -17.98 -2.24
N LYS A 253 -1.62 -18.41 -3.49
CA LYS A 253 -0.38 -19.09 -3.87
C LYS A 253 0.84 -18.16 -3.75
N PHE A 254 0.68 -16.88 -4.17
CA PHE A 254 1.73 -15.89 -4.05
C PHE A 254 2.05 -15.57 -2.58
N ILE A 255 1.01 -15.39 -1.76
CA ILE A 255 1.16 -15.13 -0.33
C ILE A 255 1.82 -16.31 0.37
N ALA A 256 1.37 -17.54 0.10
CA ALA A 256 1.95 -18.74 0.69
C ALA A 256 3.45 -18.86 0.37
N ARG A 257 3.84 -18.69 -0.90
CA ARG A 257 5.25 -18.76 -1.30
C ARG A 257 6.11 -17.66 -0.66
N LYS A 258 5.64 -16.41 -0.64
CA LYS A 258 6.38 -15.32 0.03
C LYS A 258 6.50 -15.55 1.54
N ARG A 259 5.50 -16.14 2.16
CA ARG A 259 5.54 -16.56 3.58
C ARG A 259 6.61 -17.63 3.83
N GLU A 260 6.69 -18.66 2.99
CA GLU A 260 7.74 -19.69 3.07
C GLU A 260 9.14 -19.06 2.99
N ILE A 261 9.35 -18.15 2.04
CA ILE A 261 10.63 -17.45 1.87
C ILE A 261 10.94 -16.58 3.10
N THR A 262 9.96 -15.86 3.62
CA THR A 262 10.12 -15.04 4.84
C THR A 262 10.52 -15.90 6.04
N MET A 263 9.84 -17.01 6.26
CA MET A 263 10.17 -17.93 7.35
C MET A 263 11.57 -18.53 7.21
N LEU A 264 11.98 -18.86 5.97
CA LEU A 264 13.33 -19.32 5.69
C LEU A 264 14.37 -18.24 6.02
N TYR A 265 14.18 -17.01 5.57
CA TYR A 265 15.07 -15.90 5.86
C TYR A 265 15.15 -15.62 7.39
N ASP A 266 14.03 -15.61 8.08
CA ASP A 266 14.00 -15.40 9.53
C ASP A 266 14.76 -16.51 10.29
N LYS A 267 14.66 -17.76 9.82
CA LYS A 267 15.44 -18.88 10.37
C LYS A 267 16.95 -18.70 10.13
N GLU A 268 17.32 -18.36 8.89
CA GLU A 268 18.72 -18.30 8.46
C GLU A 268 19.46 -17.05 8.98
N PHE A 269 18.74 -15.96 9.29
CA PHE A 269 19.32 -14.72 9.78
C PHE A 269 19.20 -14.54 11.30
N ALA A 270 18.46 -15.43 11.97
CA ALA A 270 18.34 -15.39 13.41
C ALA A 270 19.69 -15.54 14.10
N GLY A 271 20.02 -14.57 14.99
CA GLY A 271 21.28 -14.61 15.77
C GLY A 271 22.52 -14.13 15.04
N LEU A 272 22.41 -13.65 13.77
CA LEU A 272 23.54 -13.02 13.10
C LEU A 272 23.89 -11.68 13.79
N THR A 273 25.17 -11.50 14.08
CA THR A 273 25.66 -10.30 14.75
C THR A 273 25.38 -9.04 13.93
N GLY A 274 24.82 -8.01 14.56
CA GLY A 274 24.49 -6.73 13.92
C GLY A 274 23.29 -6.77 12.98
N ILE A 275 22.56 -7.89 12.90
CA ILE A 275 21.35 -8.06 12.11
C ILE A 275 20.14 -8.27 13.02
N LYS A 276 19.11 -7.44 12.86
CA LYS A 276 17.81 -7.60 13.52
C LYS A 276 16.73 -7.92 12.48
N ILE A 277 16.01 -9.01 12.69
CA ILE A 277 14.85 -9.41 11.87
C ILE A 277 13.57 -8.81 12.45
N LEU A 278 12.61 -8.50 11.57
CA LEU A 278 11.29 -7.95 11.93
C LEU A 278 10.25 -9.05 11.69
N ARG A 279 10.07 -9.92 12.69
CA ARG A 279 9.15 -11.05 12.55
C ARG A 279 7.71 -10.60 12.40
N PRO A 280 7.02 -10.99 11.31
CA PRO A 280 5.58 -10.75 11.16
C PRO A 280 4.77 -11.79 11.95
N GLU A 281 3.48 -11.56 12.09
CA GLU A 281 2.49 -12.59 12.37
C GLU A 281 2.23 -13.37 11.08
N TYR A 282 2.98 -14.46 10.85
CA TYR A 282 3.05 -15.16 9.58
C TYR A 282 1.70 -15.55 8.97
N GLN A 283 0.70 -15.86 9.79
CA GLN A 283 -0.63 -16.25 9.31
C GLN A 283 -1.49 -15.05 8.92
N GLU A 284 -1.24 -13.91 9.48
CA GLU A 284 -2.01 -12.68 9.26
C GLU A 284 -1.37 -11.76 8.23
N THR A 285 -0.06 -11.86 8.01
CA THR A 285 0.68 -10.95 7.12
C THR A 285 0.80 -11.52 5.70
N ALA A 286 0.25 -10.81 4.72
CA ALA A 286 0.57 -10.98 3.31
C ALA A 286 1.83 -10.17 3.01
N GLN A 287 2.99 -10.82 3.11
CA GLN A 287 4.28 -10.16 3.05
C GLN A 287 4.50 -9.42 1.72
N PHE A 288 4.66 -8.10 1.77
CA PHE A 288 4.96 -7.27 0.60
C PHE A 288 6.46 -7.28 0.28
N CYS A 289 7.29 -6.99 1.26
CA CYS A 289 8.75 -6.97 1.15
C CYS A 289 9.40 -7.55 2.41
N TYR A 290 10.64 -7.98 2.32
CA TYR A 290 11.40 -8.49 3.44
C TYR A 290 12.43 -7.44 3.89
N ILE A 291 12.34 -7.01 5.15
CA ILE A 291 13.19 -5.98 5.73
C ILE A 291 14.09 -6.60 6.80
N LEU A 292 15.37 -6.26 6.72
CA LEU A 292 16.32 -6.40 7.83
C LEU A 292 16.68 -5.03 8.40
N ARG A 293 17.03 -4.99 9.68
CA ARG A 293 17.76 -3.86 10.26
C ARG A 293 19.21 -4.26 10.45
N VAL A 294 20.10 -3.44 9.92
CA VAL A 294 21.56 -3.57 10.04
C VAL A 294 22.01 -2.50 11.01
N GLU A 295 22.51 -2.88 12.19
CA GLU A 295 22.83 -1.93 13.25
C GLU A 295 23.89 -0.91 12.82
N ASN A 296 24.88 -1.35 12.04
CA ASN A 296 25.93 -0.52 11.52
C ASN A 296 26.22 -0.88 10.07
N ASP A 297 26.70 0.09 9.28
CA ASP A 297 27.22 -0.15 7.93
C ASP A 297 26.17 -0.64 6.90
N ARG A 298 24.84 -0.27 7.05
CA ARG A 298 23.78 -0.61 6.10
C ARG A 298 24.20 -0.35 4.64
N ASP A 299 24.79 0.79 4.35
CA ASP A 299 25.21 1.17 2.98
C ASP A 299 26.37 0.31 2.47
N LYS A 300 27.27 -0.12 3.36
CA LYS A 300 28.31 -1.09 3.00
C LYS A 300 27.70 -2.44 2.67
N MET A 301 26.68 -2.90 3.46
CA MET A 301 25.96 -4.12 3.15
C MET A 301 25.25 -4.04 1.79
N MET A 302 24.62 -2.93 1.45
CA MET A 302 24.00 -2.75 0.13
C MET A 302 25.03 -2.84 -1.00
N THR A 303 26.19 -2.21 -0.83
CA THR A 303 27.30 -2.28 -1.80
C THR A 303 27.83 -3.70 -1.94
N PHE A 304 28.01 -4.42 -0.83
CA PHE A 304 28.45 -5.80 -0.81
C PHE A 304 27.47 -6.73 -1.52
N LEU A 305 26.18 -6.65 -1.18
CA LEU A 305 25.12 -7.45 -1.84
C LEU A 305 25.10 -7.21 -3.35
N LYS A 306 25.24 -5.95 -3.77
CA LYS A 306 25.35 -5.59 -5.19
C LYS A 306 26.54 -6.27 -5.87
N SER A 307 27.71 -6.35 -5.21
CA SER A 307 28.91 -7.03 -5.75
C SER A 307 28.70 -8.54 -5.91
N LYS A 308 27.80 -9.14 -5.11
CA LYS A 308 27.39 -10.56 -5.22
C LYS A 308 26.23 -10.78 -6.23
N GLY A 309 25.76 -9.72 -6.90
CA GLY A 309 24.65 -9.82 -7.84
C GLY A 309 23.28 -9.81 -7.19
N VAL A 310 23.17 -9.47 -5.90
CA VAL A 310 21.94 -9.35 -5.14
C VAL A 310 21.49 -7.90 -5.09
N GLY A 311 20.28 -7.59 -5.60
CA GLY A 311 19.65 -6.29 -5.47
C GLY A 311 19.17 -6.07 -4.04
N SER A 312 19.21 -4.83 -3.59
CA SER A 312 18.67 -4.39 -2.30
C SER A 312 18.06 -3.00 -2.42
N GLY A 313 17.21 -2.61 -1.48
CA GLY A 313 16.54 -1.32 -1.48
C GLY A 313 16.33 -0.77 -0.07
N VAL A 314 15.70 0.39 0.01
CA VAL A 314 15.29 1.02 1.28
C VAL A 314 13.81 1.41 1.16
N HIS A 315 12.95 0.82 1.96
CA HIS A 315 11.54 1.15 2.04
C HIS A 315 11.19 1.66 3.47
N TYR A 316 11.24 2.99 3.75
CA TYR A 316 11.53 4.08 2.81
C TYR A 316 12.49 5.09 3.44
N ILE A 317 13.00 6.02 2.64
CA ILE A 317 13.63 7.24 3.17
C ILE A 317 12.53 8.07 3.82
N PRO A 318 12.69 8.54 5.08
CA PRO A 318 11.65 9.31 5.76
C PRO A 318 11.27 10.58 4.99
N ASN A 319 9.97 10.84 4.86
CA ASN A 319 9.49 11.96 4.06
C ASN A 319 9.82 13.32 4.68
N HIS A 320 9.88 13.45 6.01
CA HIS A 320 10.26 14.70 6.66
C HIS A 320 11.69 15.16 6.32
N THR A 321 12.55 14.27 5.80
CA THR A 321 13.91 14.60 5.32
C THR A 321 13.92 15.04 3.87
N GLN A 322 12.86 14.81 3.10
CA GLN A 322 12.79 15.14 1.67
C GLN A 322 12.67 16.67 1.47
N PRO A 323 13.37 17.24 0.48
CA PRO A 323 13.46 18.69 0.31
C PRO A 323 12.10 19.40 0.29
N ILE A 324 11.12 18.87 -0.42
CA ILE A 324 9.80 19.49 -0.57
C ILE A 324 8.94 19.37 0.70
N PHE A 325 9.19 18.37 1.55
CA PHE A 325 8.39 18.10 2.74
C PHE A 325 9.01 18.64 4.03
N LYS A 326 10.28 19.08 4.01
CA LYS A 326 10.96 19.67 5.18
C LYS A 326 10.19 20.81 5.85
N LYS A 327 9.44 21.59 5.08
CA LYS A 327 8.62 22.69 5.63
C LYS A 327 7.46 22.24 6.53
N TYR A 328 7.15 20.93 6.55
CA TYR A 328 6.16 20.30 7.42
C TYR A 328 6.80 19.51 8.57
N ALA A 329 8.13 19.46 8.63
CA ALA A 329 8.89 18.81 9.69
C ALA A 329 9.09 19.78 10.86
N ASP A 330 8.06 19.96 11.66
CA ASP A 330 8.04 20.89 12.80
C ASP A 330 8.65 20.30 14.09
N ARG A 331 9.00 19.02 14.06
CA ARG A 331 9.60 18.28 15.18
C ARG A 331 10.64 17.26 14.70
N ALA A 332 11.53 16.86 15.62
CA ALA A 332 12.44 15.75 15.39
C ALA A 332 11.71 14.40 15.50
N LEU A 333 12.15 13.42 14.70
CA LEU A 333 11.64 12.05 14.69
C LEU A 333 12.79 11.05 14.93
N PRO A 334 13.43 11.06 16.13
CA PRO A 334 14.66 10.35 16.37
C PRO A 334 14.56 8.82 16.24
N ILE A 335 13.40 8.23 16.51
CA ILE A 335 13.19 6.79 16.35
C ILE A 335 13.13 6.46 14.86
N THR A 336 12.33 7.22 14.10
CA THR A 336 12.19 7.07 12.65
C THR A 336 13.52 7.25 11.94
N ASP A 337 14.30 8.29 12.31
CA ASP A 337 15.61 8.54 11.73
C ASP A 337 16.58 7.38 11.97
N LYS A 338 16.68 6.94 13.22
CA LYS A 338 17.55 5.81 13.58
C LYS A 338 17.19 4.53 12.84
N VAL A 339 15.91 4.24 12.72
CA VAL A 339 15.45 3.03 12.00
C VAL A 339 15.72 3.16 10.51
N ALA A 340 15.50 4.31 9.92
CA ALA A 340 15.71 4.57 8.50
C ALA A 340 17.18 4.40 8.07
N GLU A 341 18.13 4.69 8.96
CA GLU A 341 19.56 4.43 8.74
C GLU A 341 19.90 2.94 8.73
N GLN A 342 19.05 2.10 9.32
CA GLN A 342 19.30 0.68 9.54
C GLN A 342 18.60 -0.26 8.58
N ILE A 343 17.44 0.15 8.01
CA ILE A 343 16.62 -0.74 7.19
C ILE A 343 17.25 -1.02 5.82
N ILE A 344 17.17 -2.28 5.41
CA ILE A 344 17.49 -2.77 4.07
C ILE A 344 16.43 -3.75 3.63
N THR A 345 16.00 -3.63 2.39
CA THR A 345 15.05 -4.54 1.75
C THR A 345 15.79 -5.57 0.92
N LEU A 346 15.51 -6.84 1.16
CA LEU A 346 16.05 -7.98 0.41
C LEU A 346 15.04 -8.48 -0.63
N PRO A 347 15.51 -9.25 -1.64
CA PRO A 347 14.65 -9.86 -2.63
C PRO A 347 13.56 -10.72 -2.02
N LEU A 348 12.29 -10.47 -2.41
CA LEU A 348 11.13 -11.27 -2.03
C LEU A 348 10.06 -11.21 -3.12
N TYR A 349 9.95 -12.26 -3.92
CA TYR A 349 8.90 -12.44 -4.92
C TYR A 349 8.62 -13.91 -5.19
N TYR A 350 7.48 -14.19 -5.81
CA TYR A 350 6.96 -15.55 -5.98
C TYR A 350 7.90 -16.48 -6.76
N ASP A 351 8.50 -16.00 -7.85
CA ASP A 351 9.29 -16.81 -8.78
C ASP A 351 10.76 -17.04 -8.34
N MET A 352 11.12 -16.71 -7.09
CA MET A 352 12.48 -16.98 -6.59
C MET A 352 12.76 -18.47 -6.55
N THR A 353 13.85 -18.88 -7.20
CA THR A 353 14.36 -20.24 -7.17
C THR A 353 15.14 -20.55 -5.88
N ASN A 354 15.38 -21.80 -5.58
CA ASN A 354 16.22 -22.19 -4.44
C ASN A 354 17.64 -21.61 -4.58
N ALA A 355 18.19 -21.56 -5.80
CA ALA A 355 19.51 -20.96 -6.06
C ALA A 355 19.51 -19.44 -5.76
N ASP A 356 18.42 -18.71 -6.08
CA ASP A 356 18.26 -17.31 -5.72
C ASP A 356 18.24 -17.12 -4.20
N LEU A 357 17.51 -17.99 -3.48
CA LEU A 357 17.42 -17.95 -2.02
C LEU A 357 18.77 -18.23 -1.36
N GLU A 358 19.48 -19.26 -1.83
CA GLU A 358 20.84 -19.59 -1.35
C GLU A 358 21.82 -18.43 -1.59
N LEU A 359 21.77 -17.78 -2.76
CA LEU A 359 22.59 -16.62 -3.07
C LEU A 359 22.35 -15.47 -2.08
N VAL A 360 21.09 -15.14 -1.80
CA VAL A 360 20.76 -14.06 -0.84
C VAL A 360 21.23 -14.44 0.57
N ILE A 361 20.89 -15.65 1.04
CA ILE A 361 21.22 -16.14 2.38
C ILE A 361 22.73 -16.14 2.60
N ASN A 362 23.49 -16.73 1.68
CA ASN A 362 24.95 -16.82 1.79
C ASN A 362 25.59 -15.43 1.77
N SER A 363 25.11 -14.51 0.92
CA SER A 363 25.63 -13.14 0.86
C SER A 363 25.40 -12.37 2.15
N VAL A 364 24.21 -12.50 2.76
CA VAL A 364 23.90 -11.86 4.06
C VAL A 364 24.79 -12.42 5.17
N LYS A 365 24.93 -13.77 5.25
CA LYS A 365 25.77 -14.44 6.25
C LYS A 365 27.25 -14.08 6.10
N GLU A 366 27.75 -14.02 4.87
CA GLU A 366 29.15 -13.66 4.57
C GLU A 366 29.45 -12.23 5.05
N PHE A 367 28.54 -11.27 4.77
CA PHE A 367 28.68 -9.91 5.28
C PHE A 367 28.64 -9.85 6.82
N ALA A 368 27.70 -10.53 7.47
CA ALA A 368 27.59 -10.54 8.92
C ALA A 368 28.80 -11.17 9.62
N ASN A 369 29.48 -12.12 8.98
CA ASN A 369 30.70 -12.76 9.48
C ASN A 369 32.00 -11.97 9.22
N GLY A 370 31.90 -10.74 8.72
CA GLY A 370 33.03 -9.80 8.60
C GLY A 370 33.67 -9.66 7.23
N ALA A 371 33.12 -10.26 6.18
CA ALA A 371 33.50 -9.96 4.79
C ALA A 371 32.90 -8.60 4.40
N ARG A 372 33.65 -7.54 4.60
CA ARG A 372 33.23 -6.14 4.35
C ARG A 372 33.90 -5.55 3.12
#